data_999ce2be930c7d46f216b66dfc92b8da
#
_entry.id   999ce2be930c7d46f216b66dfc92b8da
#
_cell.length_a   1.000
_cell.length_b   1.000
_cell.length_c   1.000
_cell.angle_alpha   90.00
_cell.angle_beta   90.00
_cell.angle_gamma   90.00
#
_symmetry.space_group_name_H-M   'P 1'
#
loop_
_entity.id
_entity.type
_entity.pdbx_description
1 polymer ?
#
loop_
_entity_poly.entity_id
_entity_poly.type
_entity_poly.pdbx_seq_one_letter_code
_entity_poly.pdbx_strand_id
1 'polypeptide(L)'
;MKESDIRLLMEISPDREIRPGWQRGVEIQRTRTIKAGSLLYCASYPIWDTSTRKDAEAKLKKAKERKGTTDAQRKLNARKAEEKLVQIINANFGAGDHLVTCTYAAGKEPDSFPDAQRNMRNYLARVKRLCKRRGVPDPEYVYVTEVTKSNRWGTRYHHHMVMRCALTRDEVETLWIKSHGICNTKQAQRLKEGLTGWAKYIAKQVCSGEKADLFATKHRWAASKGLIIPTATEADKKISRRRVEKIAQDIQRDPDLARLHLEACYPGYEVLEMKVKTSEWVTGAYVRAVMCRRE
;
A
#
# COMPACT_ATOMS: atom_id res chain seq x y z
N MET A 1 13.03 -1.50 22.24
CA MET A 1 12.24 -0.98 21.09
C MET A 1 12.16 0.53 21.27
N LYS A 2 12.57 1.32 20.28
CA LYS A 2 12.55 2.79 20.38
C LYS A 2 11.10 3.31 20.25
N GLU A 3 10.80 4.43 20.89
CA GLU A 3 9.47 5.08 20.82
C GLU A 3 8.98 5.31 19.38
N SER A 4 9.93 5.57 18.46
CA SER A 4 9.69 5.62 17.01
C SER A 4 9.11 4.32 16.43
N ASP A 5 9.49 3.17 16.99
CA ASP A 5 9.06 1.86 16.50
C ASP A 5 7.63 1.55 16.95
N ILE A 6 7.26 2.03 18.15
CA ILE A 6 5.90 1.93 18.68
C ILE A 6 4.95 2.78 17.83
N ARG A 7 5.35 4.00 17.49
CA ARG A 7 4.57 4.88 16.61
C ARG A 7 4.40 4.30 15.18
N LEU A 8 5.44 3.65 14.67
CA LEU A 8 5.40 2.96 13.37
C LEU A 8 4.46 1.75 13.38
N LEU A 9 4.33 1.08 14.54
CA LEU A 9 3.48 -0.07 14.73
C LEU A 9 2.00 0.28 14.86
N MET A 10 1.73 1.42 15.46
CA MET A 10 0.36 1.78 15.85
C MET A 10 -0.43 2.39 14.72
N GLU A 11 0.22 2.87 13.61
CA GLU A 11 -0.47 3.66 12.56
C GLU A 11 -1.43 4.71 13.14
N ILE A 12 -1.22 5.02 14.41
CA ILE A 12 -1.99 6.02 15.13
C ILE A 12 -1.57 7.37 14.59
N SER A 13 -2.51 8.24 14.46
CA SER A 13 -2.29 9.64 14.12
C SER A 13 -0.98 10.14 14.73
N PRO A 14 -0.06 10.73 13.95
CA PRO A 14 1.27 11.15 14.43
C PRO A 14 1.24 12.12 15.61
N ASP A 15 0.05 12.57 15.98
CA ASP A 15 -0.20 13.58 17.00
C ASP A 15 -0.48 13.03 18.41
N ARG A 16 -0.51 11.70 18.60
CA ARG A 16 -0.69 11.12 19.92
C ARG A 16 0.66 10.73 20.54
N GLU A 17 1.14 11.56 21.46
CA GLU A 17 2.28 11.21 22.31
C GLU A 17 1.89 10.09 23.28
N ILE A 18 2.60 8.97 23.20
CA ILE A 18 2.51 7.90 24.18
C ILE A 18 3.47 8.27 25.31
N ARG A 19 2.92 8.55 26.47
CA ARG A 19 3.72 8.81 27.68
C ARG A 19 3.73 7.53 28.53
N PRO A 20 4.91 7.03 28.93
CA PRO A 20 5.00 5.90 29.85
C PRO A 20 4.35 6.25 31.18
N GLY A 21 3.53 5.35 31.73
CA GLY A 21 3.09 5.37 33.12
C GLY A 21 1.91 6.26 33.50
N TRP A 22 1.19 6.92 32.57
CA TRP A 22 0.22 7.96 32.92
C TRP A 22 -1.23 7.72 32.45
N GLN A 23 -1.71 6.49 32.44
CA GLN A 23 -3.03 6.25 31.85
C GLN A 23 -4.07 5.74 32.82
N ARG A 24 -4.78 6.68 33.43
CA ARG A 24 -6.11 6.49 34.00
C ARG A 24 -7.16 6.94 32.96
N GLY A 25 -7.32 6.20 31.86
CA GLY A 25 -8.34 6.46 30.84
C GLY A 25 -9.03 5.16 30.48
N VAL A 26 -10.24 5.24 29.95
CA VAL A 26 -10.97 4.09 29.43
C VAL A 26 -10.20 3.59 28.19
N GLU A 27 -9.63 2.41 28.30
CA GLU A 27 -8.97 1.75 27.18
C GLU A 27 -10.03 1.12 26.27
N ILE A 28 -10.03 1.53 25.03
CA ILE A 28 -10.93 1.00 24.00
C ILE A 28 -10.09 0.23 22.98
N GLN A 29 -10.51 -1.00 22.68
CA GLN A 29 -9.89 -1.77 21.59
C GLN A 29 -10.55 -1.39 20.27
N ARG A 30 -9.82 -0.64 19.44
CA ARG A 30 -10.27 -0.22 18.12
C ARG A 30 -9.80 -1.21 17.06
N THR A 31 -10.68 -1.52 16.13
CA THR A 31 -10.38 -2.34 14.98
C THR A 31 -10.60 -1.52 13.71
N ARG A 32 -9.56 -1.41 12.90
CA ARG A 32 -9.58 -0.80 11.58
C ARG A 32 -9.55 -1.90 10.53
N THR A 33 -10.48 -1.84 9.59
CA THR A 33 -10.63 -2.83 8.53
C THR A 33 -10.66 -2.16 7.16
N ILE A 34 -9.95 -2.71 6.18
CA ILE A 34 -9.95 -2.25 4.79
C ILE A 34 -10.22 -3.47 3.91
N LYS A 35 -11.22 -3.39 3.03
CA LYS A 35 -11.50 -4.42 2.02
C LYS A 35 -10.90 -4.01 0.69
N ALA A 36 -10.17 -4.92 0.04
CA ALA A 36 -9.55 -4.70 -1.25
C ALA A 36 -9.64 -5.99 -2.09
N GLY A 37 -10.68 -6.07 -2.93
CA GLY A 37 -11.01 -7.29 -3.69
C GLY A 37 -11.36 -8.46 -2.76
N SER A 38 -10.67 -9.58 -2.93
CA SER A 38 -10.78 -10.75 -2.04
C SER A 38 -10.05 -10.57 -0.70
N LEU A 39 -9.21 -9.54 -0.58
CA LEU A 39 -8.38 -9.33 0.60
C LEU A 39 -9.06 -8.40 1.62
N LEU A 40 -8.80 -8.70 2.89
CA LEU A 40 -9.21 -7.92 4.03
C LEU A 40 -7.98 -7.62 4.89
N TYR A 41 -7.69 -6.34 5.07
CA TYR A 41 -6.64 -5.85 5.96
C TYR A 41 -7.27 -5.46 7.28
N CYS A 42 -6.80 -6.07 8.36
CA CYS A 42 -7.29 -5.83 9.71
C CYS A 42 -6.15 -5.31 10.59
N ALA A 43 -6.43 -4.28 11.38
CA ALA A 43 -5.54 -3.82 12.44
C ALA A 43 -6.37 -3.57 13.69
N SER A 44 -6.05 -4.27 14.79
CA SER A 44 -6.70 -4.07 16.09
C SER A 44 -5.67 -3.57 17.10
N TYR A 45 -5.98 -2.47 17.77
CA TYR A 45 -5.06 -1.76 18.65
C TYR A 45 -5.81 -1.04 19.79
N PRO A 46 -5.18 -0.92 20.96
CA PRO A 46 -5.75 -0.16 22.06
C PRO A 46 -5.66 1.34 21.81
N ILE A 47 -6.70 2.07 22.16
CA ILE A 47 -6.71 3.53 22.22
C ILE A 47 -7.10 3.98 23.61
N TRP A 48 -6.52 5.09 24.05
CA TRP A 48 -6.83 5.72 25.32
C TRP A 48 -7.43 7.09 25.05
N ASP A 49 -8.58 7.36 25.62
CA ASP A 49 -9.21 8.68 25.52
C ASP A 49 -8.67 9.57 26.63
N THR A 50 -7.53 10.21 26.36
CA THR A 50 -6.85 11.09 27.30
C THR A 50 -6.87 12.56 26.90
N SER A 51 -7.41 12.90 25.72
CA SER A 51 -7.38 14.26 25.22
C SER A 51 -8.75 14.91 25.19
N THR A 52 -8.86 16.09 25.77
CA THR A 52 -10.00 16.97 25.52
C THR A 52 -9.93 17.50 24.07
N ARG A 53 -11.08 17.89 23.50
CA ARG A 53 -11.16 18.51 22.16
C ARG A 53 -10.19 19.70 22.01
N LYS A 54 -10.04 20.51 23.08
CA LYS A 54 -9.09 21.65 23.11
C LYS A 54 -7.63 21.20 22.98
N ASP A 55 -7.25 20.09 23.63
CA ASP A 55 -5.88 19.56 23.53
C ASP A 55 -5.59 19.03 22.12
N ALA A 56 -6.58 18.42 21.47
CA ALA A 56 -6.46 17.96 20.09
C ALA A 56 -6.27 19.13 19.10
N GLU A 57 -7.05 20.21 19.26
CA GLU A 57 -6.95 21.42 18.44
C GLU A 57 -5.60 22.14 18.64
N ALA A 58 -5.12 22.26 19.89
CA ALA A 58 -3.82 22.85 20.20
C ALA A 58 -2.65 22.05 19.59
N LYS A 59 -2.74 20.71 19.62
CA LYS A 59 -1.75 19.81 19.00
C LYS A 59 -1.75 19.92 17.48
N LEU A 60 -2.91 20.01 16.85
CA LEU A 60 -3.06 20.24 15.40
C LEU A 60 -2.42 21.56 14.96
N LYS A 61 -2.60 22.63 15.74
CA LYS A 61 -1.99 23.94 15.49
C LYS A 61 -0.46 23.85 15.57
N LYS A 62 0.10 23.25 16.63
CA LYS A 62 1.53 23.01 16.77
C LYS A 62 2.12 22.12 15.68
N ALA A 63 1.37 21.11 15.21
CA ALA A 63 1.82 20.24 14.12
C ALA A 63 1.89 20.98 12.78
N LYS A 64 0.97 21.92 12.51
CA LYS A 64 1.00 22.79 11.31
C LYS A 64 2.17 23.78 11.33
N GLU A 65 2.59 24.22 12.52
CA GLU A 65 3.69 25.19 12.71
C GLU A 65 5.08 24.52 12.54
N ARG A 66 5.18 23.19 12.64
CA ARG A 66 6.44 22.45 12.44
C ARG A 66 6.85 22.48 10.97
N LYS A 67 7.93 23.21 10.66
CA LYS A 67 8.56 23.19 9.34
C LYS A 67 9.38 21.89 9.17
N GLY A 68 9.02 21.09 8.17
CA GLY A 68 9.75 19.87 7.77
C GLY A 68 9.20 18.58 8.37
N THR A 69 9.46 17.48 7.67
CA THR A 69 9.03 16.14 8.04
C THR A 69 10.22 15.35 8.59
N THR A 70 10.10 14.77 9.79
CA THR A 70 11.15 13.94 10.40
C THR A 70 11.40 12.67 9.57
N ASP A 71 12.58 12.05 9.71
CA ASP A 71 12.90 10.80 9.01
C ASP A 71 11.92 9.67 9.38
N ALA A 72 11.53 9.59 10.65
CA ALA A 72 10.51 8.64 11.10
C ALA A 72 9.16 8.87 10.39
N GLN A 73 8.76 10.14 10.25
CA GLN A 73 7.53 10.50 9.56
C GLN A 73 7.62 10.22 8.06
N ARG A 74 8.79 10.46 7.43
CA ARG A 74 9.03 10.11 6.02
C ARG A 74 8.90 8.61 5.78
N LYS A 75 9.51 7.78 6.64
CA LYS A 75 9.40 6.32 6.59
C LYS A 75 7.95 5.85 6.76
N LEU A 76 7.22 6.44 7.71
CA LEU A 76 5.80 6.13 7.91
C LEU A 76 4.95 6.49 6.69
N ASN A 77 5.16 7.68 6.12
CA ASN A 77 4.43 8.12 4.92
C ASN A 77 4.74 7.24 3.71
N ALA A 78 6.00 6.82 3.54
CA ALA A 78 6.42 5.90 2.50
C ALA A 78 5.70 4.54 2.63
N ARG A 79 5.67 3.98 3.83
CA ARG A 79 4.96 2.73 4.11
C ARG A 79 3.46 2.83 3.88
N LYS A 80 2.81 3.91 4.34
CA LYS A 80 1.38 4.15 4.08
C LYS A 80 1.08 4.28 2.58
N ALA A 81 1.99 4.92 1.84
CA ALA A 81 1.86 5.03 0.39
C ALA A 81 1.99 3.67 -0.30
N GLU A 82 2.95 2.84 0.12
CA GLU A 82 3.11 1.46 -0.35
C GLU A 82 1.85 0.64 -0.09
N GLU A 83 1.36 0.63 1.14
CA GLU A 83 0.16 -0.11 1.53
C GLU A 83 -1.07 0.33 0.75
N LYS A 84 -1.24 1.64 0.56
CA LYS A 84 -2.34 2.19 -0.23
C LYS A 84 -2.28 1.73 -1.69
N LEU A 85 -1.10 1.72 -2.29
CA LEU A 85 -0.90 1.25 -3.66
C LEU A 85 -1.25 -0.25 -3.79
N VAL A 86 -0.77 -1.07 -2.86
CA VAL A 86 -1.09 -2.51 -2.81
C VAL A 86 -2.60 -2.74 -2.67
N GLN A 87 -3.27 -1.98 -1.82
CA GLN A 87 -4.72 -2.08 -1.64
C GLN A 87 -5.50 -1.65 -2.89
N ILE A 88 -5.10 -0.56 -3.56
CA ILE A 88 -5.73 -0.12 -4.80
C ILE A 88 -5.58 -1.18 -5.89
N ILE A 89 -4.39 -1.76 -6.04
CA ILE A 89 -4.14 -2.80 -7.03
C ILE A 89 -5.03 -4.03 -6.76
N ASN A 90 -5.06 -4.54 -5.52
CA ASN A 90 -5.87 -5.71 -5.18
C ASN A 90 -7.39 -5.44 -5.22
N ALA A 91 -7.82 -4.18 -5.08
CA ALA A 91 -9.24 -3.84 -5.17
C ALA A 91 -9.76 -3.81 -6.62
N ASN A 92 -8.88 -3.61 -7.58
CA ASN A 92 -9.28 -3.34 -8.97
C ASN A 92 -8.79 -4.38 -9.97
N PHE A 93 -7.69 -5.07 -9.67
CA PHE A 93 -7.04 -5.96 -10.64
C PHE A 93 -6.89 -7.38 -10.09
N GLY A 94 -6.81 -8.35 -11.00
CA GLY A 94 -6.75 -9.77 -10.65
C GLY A 94 -6.23 -10.64 -11.79
N ALA A 95 -6.58 -11.92 -11.74
CA ALA A 95 -6.18 -12.89 -12.75
C ALA A 95 -6.62 -12.46 -14.16
N GLY A 96 -5.74 -12.64 -15.14
CA GLY A 96 -5.97 -12.28 -16.52
C GLY A 96 -5.57 -10.85 -16.89
N ASP A 97 -5.43 -9.94 -15.93
CA ASP A 97 -4.94 -8.58 -16.18
C ASP A 97 -3.46 -8.57 -16.58
N HIS A 98 -3.04 -7.58 -17.33
CA HIS A 98 -1.67 -7.45 -17.82
C HIS A 98 -0.74 -6.83 -16.78
N LEU A 99 0.38 -7.50 -16.50
CA LEU A 99 1.52 -6.97 -15.74
C LEU A 99 2.59 -6.53 -16.75
N VAL A 100 2.69 -5.23 -16.98
CA VAL A 100 3.51 -4.64 -18.05
C VAL A 100 4.75 -3.99 -17.48
N THR A 101 5.90 -4.29 -18.07
CA THR A 101 7.17 -3.61 -17.80
C THR A 101 7.68 -2.97 -19.07
N CYS A 102 7.83 -1.65 -19.07
CA CYS A 102 8.31 -0.86 -20.19
C CYS A 102 9.72 -0.34 -19.89
N THR A 103 10.65 -0.60 -20.80
CA THR A 103 12.07 -0.20 -20.72
C THR A 103 12.45 0.58 -21.96
N TYR A 104 13.28 1.59 -21.81
CA TYR A 104 13.81 2.35 -22.94
C TYR A 104 14.98 1.62 -23.58
N ALA A 105 15.06 1.65 -24.92
CA ALA A 105 16.25 1.21 -25.65
C ALA A 105 17.38 2.23 -25.52
N ALA A 106 18.61 1.80 -25.72
CA ALA A 106 19.76 2.68 -25.74
C ALA A 106 19.56 3.84 -26.73
N GLY A 107 19.84 5.05 -26.31
CA GLY A 107 19.63 6.27 -27.08
C GLY A 107 18.18 6.75 -27.20
N LYS A 108 17.24 6.11 -26.52
CA LYS A 108 15.84 6.53 -26.42
C LYS A 108 15.41 6.88 -24.99
N GLU A 109 16.35 6.90 -24.06
CA GLU A 109 16.11 7.28 -22.69
C GLU A 109 15.58 8.72 -22.60
N PRO A 110 14.61 9.00 -21.74
CA PRO A 110 14.15 10.36 -21.52
C PRO A 110 15.18 11.16 -20.73
N ASP A 111 15.30 12.44 -21.04
CA ASP A 111 16.26 13.36 -20.40
C ASP A 111 15.91 13.62 -18.93
N SER A 112 14.63 13.50 -18.58
CA SER A 112 14.14 13.81 -17.24
C SER A 112 12.98 12.92 -16.81
N PHE A 113 12.70 12.90 -15.50
CA PHE A 113 11.52 12.23 -14.96
C PHE A 113 10.18 12.76 -15.53
N PRO A 114 9.95 14.08 -15.70
CA PRO A 114 8.76 14.60 -16.38
C PRO A 114 8.62 14.09 -17.82
N ASP A 115 9.74 13.91 -18.54
CA ASP A 115 9.74 13.37 -19.89
C ASP A 115 9.37 11.88 -19.92
N ALA A 116 9.93 11.10 -18.99
CA ALA A 116 9.53 9.72 -18.80
C ALA A 116 8.02 9.58 -18.53
N GLN A 117 7.48 10.44 -17.68
CA GLN A 117 6.03 10.47 -17.42
C GLN A 117 5.22 10.94 -18.64
N ARG A 118 5.73 11.88 -19.44
CA ARG A 118 5.09 12.30 -20.69
C ARG A 118 5.03 11.14 -21.68
N ASN A 119 6.12 10.40 -21.84
CA ASN A 119 6.19 9.24 -22.71
C ASN A 119 5.18 8.16 -22.30
N MET A 120 5.03 7.92 -21.00
CA MET A 120 4.04 6.98 -20.49
C MET A 120 2.60 7.44 -20.73
N ARG A 121 2.31 8.73 -20.54
CA ARG A 121 0.98 9.27 -20.88
C ARG A 121 0.68 9.13 -22.38
N ASN A 122 1.65 9.41 -23.24
CA ASN A 122 1.52 9.26 -24.69
C ASN A 122 1.28 7.79 -25.09
N TYR A 123 1.98 6.86 -24.45
CA TYR A 123 1.75 5.43 -24.63
C TYR A 123 0.32 5.03 -24.25
N LEU A 124 -0.14 5.41 -23.06
CA LEU A 124 -1.51 5.13 -22.59
C LEU A 124 -2.57 5.75 -23.51
N ALA A 125 -2.30 6.93 -24.05
CA ALA A 125 -3.20 7.55 -25.05
C ALA A 125 -3.25 6.74 -26.34
N ARG A 126 -2.14 6.09 -26.77
CA ARG A 126 -2.14 5.18 -27.92
C ARG A 126 -2.93 3.90 -27.63
N VAL A 127 -2.75 3.31 -26.44
CA VAL A 127 -3.52 2.14 -25.98
C VAL A 127 -5.02 2.48 -26.01
N LYS A 128 -5.43 3.59 -25.40
CA LYS A 128 -6.82 4.04 -25.38
C LYS A 128 -7.38 4.24 -26.80
N ARG A 129 -6.63 4.85 -27.71
CA ARG A 129 -7.05 5.02 -29.11
C ARG A 129 -7.25 3.69 -29.81
N LEU A 130 -6.40 2.70 -29.51
CA LEU A 130 -6.55 1.36 -30.09
C LEU A 130 -7.79 0.66 -29.53
N CYS A 131 -8.03 0.73 -28.22
CA CYS A 131 -9.27 0.22 -27.61
C CYS A 131 -10.50 0.81 -28.29
N LYS A 132 -10.54 2.14 -28.49
CA LYS A 132 -11.65 2.82 -29.18
C LYS A 132 -11.84 2.30 -30.62
N ARG A 133 -10.76 2.10 -31.37
CA ARG A 133 -10.84 1.55 -32.75
C ARG A 133 -11.34 0.10 -32.77
N ARG A 134 -11.05 -0.67 -31.73
CA ARG A 134 -11.50 -2.06 -31.57
C ARG A 134 -12.94 -2.15 -31.00
N GLY A 135 -13.54 -1.04 -30.61
CA GLY A 135 -14.85 -1.04 -29.97
C GLY A 135 -14.86 -1.67 -28.57
N VAL A 136 -13.72 -1.70 -27.88
CA VAL A 136 -13.57 -2.27 -26.53
C VAL A 136 -13.44 -1.16 -25.48
N PRO A 137 -13.74 -1.45 -24.20
CA PRO A 137 -13.64 -0.48 -23.12
C PRO A 137 -12.26 0.17 -23.00
N ASP A 138 -12.23 1.41 -22.51
CA ASP A 138 -10.99 2.10 -22.17
C ASP A 138 -10.16 1.29 -21.18
N PRO A 139 -8.82 1.34 -21.24
CA PRO A 139 -7.97 0.61 -20.31
C PRO A 139 -8.06 1.21 -18.91
N GLU A 140 -8.18 0.33 -17.91
CA GLU A 140 -7.94 0.66 -16.50
C GLU A 140 -6.49 0.31 -16.15
N TYR A 141 -5.81 1.17 -15.41
CA TYR A 141 -4.40 0.93 -15.09
C TYR A 141 -3.95 1.63 -13.80
N VAL A 142 -2.88 1.10 -13.24
CA VAL A 142 -2.03 1.77 -12.25
C VAL A 142 -0.59 1.56 -12.68
N TYR A 143 0.21 2.63 -12.72
CA TYR A 143 1.62 2.51 -13.04
C TYR A 143 2.52 3.30 -12.09
N VAL A 144 3.76 2.84 -11.98
CA VAL A 144 4.87 3.53 -11.32
C VAL A 144 5.99 3.75 -12.32
N THR A 145 6.77 4.82 -12.13
CA THR A 145 8.01 5.06 -12.87
C THR A 145 9.18 4.85 -11.93
N GLU A 146 9.95 3.80 -12.14
CA GLU A 146 11.18 3.54 -11.41
C GLU A 146 12.33 4.35 -12.01
N VAL A 147 13.19 4.87 -11.13
CA VAL A 147 14.44 5.54 -11.52
C VAL A 147 15.61 4.74 -10.96
N THR A 148 16.50 4.31 -11.80
CA THR A 148 17.74 3.64 -11.41
C THR A 148 18.93 4.48 -11.84
N LYS A 149 19.81 4.82 -10.89
CA LYS A 149 21.08 5.50 -11.15
C LYS A 149 22.20 4.48 -11.17
N SER A 150 23.02 4.52 -12.20
CA SER A 150 24.20 3.69 -12.34
C SER A 150 25.40 4.57 -12.69
N ASN A 151 26.54 4.31 -12.06
CA ASN A 151 27.80 5.00 -12.39
C ASN A 151 28.27 4.73 -13.83
N ARG A 152 27.89 3.57 -14.39
CA ARG A 152 28.29 3.14 -15.74
C ARG A 152 27.31 3.60 -16.82
N TRP A 153 26.00 3.65 -16.50
CA TRP A 153 24.94 3.82 -17.51
C TRP A 153 24.08 5.07 -17.30
N GLY A 154 24.45 5.93 -16.33
CA GLY A 154 23.67 7.12 -16.03
C GLY A 154 22.32 6.82 -15.37
N THR A 155 21.36 7.70 -15.60
CA THR A 155 19.99 7.55 -15.07
C THR A 155 19.13 6.78 -16.05
N ARG A 156 18.52 5.68 -15.59
CA ARG A 156 17.58 4.86 -16.37
C ARG A 156 16.21 4.90 -15.78
N TYR A 157 15.22 4.87 -16.65
CA TYR A 157 13.80 4.86 -16.29
C TYR A 157 13.14 3.55 -16.73
N HIS A 158 12.29 3.01 -15.86
CA HIS A 158 11.44 1.86 -16.14
C HIS A 158 10.02 2.18 -15.70
N HIS A 159 9.04 1.68 -16.43
CA HIS A 159 7.64 1.78 -16.00
C HIS A 159 7.11 0.39 -15.69
N HIS A 160 6.53 0.23 -14.52
CA HIS A 160 5.82 -0.98 -14.12
C HIS A 160 4.34 -0.64 -14.00
N MET A 161 3.50 -1.44 -14.62
CA MET A 161 2.07 -1.17 -14.71
C MET A 161 1.26 -2.46 -14.55
N VAL A 162 0.13 -2.38 -13.85
CA VAL A 162 -0.96 -3.33 -14.01
C VAL A 162 -2.03 -2.67 -14.87
N MET A 163 -2.55 -3.41 -15.83
CA MET A 163 -3.55 -2.89 -16.76
C MET A 163 -4.60 -3.94 -17.09
N ARG A 164 -5.85 -3.55 -16.95
CA ARG A 164 -7.00 -4.27 -17.50
C ARG A 164 -7.38 -3.67 -18.83
N CYS A 165 -7.26 -4.43 -19.89
CA CYS A 165 -7.77 -4.07 -21.20
C CYS A 165 -8.04 -5.32 -22.04
N ALA A 166 -8.90 -5.21 -23.04
CA ALA A 166 -9.24 -6.31 -23.94
C ALA A 166 -8.28 -6.44 -25.14
N LEU A 167 -7.16 -5.68 -25.15
CA LEU A 167 -6.13 -5.83 -26.17
C LEU A 167 -5.24 -7.05 -25.86
N THR A 168 -4.70 -7.64 -26.91
CA THR A 168 -3.75 -8.73 -26.75
C THR A 168 -2.40 -8.23 -26.21
N ARG A 169 -1.60 -9.14 -25.67
CA ARG A 169 -0.24 -8.85 -25.23
C ARG A 169 0.57 -8.16 -26.34
N ASP A 170 0.54 -8.71 -27.55
CA ASP A 170 1.33 -8.22 -28.68
C ASP A 170 0.90 -6.81 -29.11
N GLU A 171 -0.38 -6.50 -29.07
CA GLU A 171 -0.89 -5.14 -29.33
C GLU A 171 -0.38 -4.15 -28.28
N VAL A 172 -0.41 -4.51 -27.00
CA VAL A 172 0.08 -3.69 -25.89
C VAL A 172 1.59 -3.44 -26.02
N GLU A 173 2.38 -4.49 -26.26
CA GLU A 173 3.85 -4.41 -26.40
C GLU A 173 4.26 -3.60 -27.63
N THR A 174 3.63 -3.86 -28.78
CA THR A 174 3.95 -3.19 -30.05
C THR A 174 3.82 -1.67 -29.95
N LEU A 175 2.81 -1.17 -29.22
CA LEU A 175 2.60 0.26 -29.03
C LEU A 175 3.73 0.96 -28.26
N TRP A 176 4.47 0.24 -27.42
CA TRP A 176 5.67 0.76 -26.74
C TRP A 176 6.92 0.57 -27.59
N ILE A 177 7.11 -0.64 -28.12
CA ILE A 177 8.32 -1.05 -28.85
C ILE A 177 8.61 -0.12 -30.03
N LYS A 178 7.59 0.24 -30.80
CA LYS A 178 7.73 1.14 -31.96
C LYS A 178 8.36 2.49 -31.64
N SER A 179 8.17 2.99 -30.42
CA SER A 179 8.59 4.35 -30.06
C SER A 179 9.74 4.42 -29.07
N HIS A 180 9.83 3.49 -28.14
CA HIS A 180 10.67 3.66 -26.95
C HIS A 180 11.65 2.52 -26.68
N GLY A 181 11.32 1.26 -26.98
CA GLY A 181 12.25 0.18 -26.72
C GLY A 181 11.58 -1.15 -26.39
N ILE A 182 11.89 -1.74 -25.25
CA ILE A 182 11.44 -3.06 -24.86
C ILE A 182 10.18 -2.97 -24.00
N CYS A 183 9.20 -3.80 -24.30
CA CYS A 183 8.03 -3.99 -23.47
C CYS A 183 7.85 -5.49 -23.20
N ASN A 184 7.62 -5.84 -21.96
CA ASN A 184 7.33 -7.21 -21.56
C ASN A 184 6.01 -7.23 -20.78
N THR A 185 5.09 -8.06 -21.24
CA THR A 185 3.76 -8.22 -20.64
C THR A 185 3.57 -9.64 -20.16
N LYS A 186 3.19 -9.81 -18.91
CA LYS A 186 2.79 -11.10 -18.34
C LYS A 186 1.33 -11.02 -17.92
N GLN A 187 0.61 -12.12 -18.01
CA GLN A 187 -0.72 -12.23 -17.43
C GLN A 187 -0.64 -12.47 -15.93
N ALA A 188 -1.43 -11.73 -15.17
CA ALA A 188 -1.61 -11.95 -13.75
C ALA A 188 -2.26 -13.31 -13.50
N GLN A 189 -1.67 -14.08 -12.59
CA GLN A 189 -2.18 -15.39 -12.20
C GLN A 189 -3.11 -15.26 -10.99
N ARG A 190 -4.00 -16.24 -10.82
CA ARG A 190 -4.87 -16.33 -9.65
C ARG A 190 -4.06 -16.86 -8.46
N LEU A 191 -3.84 -16.00 -7.46
CA LEU A 191 -3.19 -16.34 -6.22
C LEU A 191 -4.09 -15.97 -5.04
N LYS A 192 -3.99 -16.68 -3.92
CA LYS A 192 -4.76 -16.37 -2.69
C LYS A 192 -4.49 -14.95 -2.18
N GLU A 193 -3.24 -14.51 -2.23
CA GLU A 193 -2.79 -13.17 -1.88
C GLU A 193 -3.07 -12.12 -2.97
N GLY A 194 -3.79 -12.48 -4.03
CA GLY A 194 -4.06 -11.61 -5.16
C GLY A 194 -2.77 -11.15 -5.86
N LEU A 195 -2.68 -9.88 -6.21
CA LEU A 195 -1.48 -9.27 -6.80
C LEU A 195 -0.51 -8.68 -5.76
N THR A 196 -0.63 -9.06 -4.48
CA THR A 196 0.12 -8.45 -3.37
C THR A 196 1.64 -8.53 -3.58
N GLY A 197 2.17 -9.66 -4.03
CA GLY A 197 3.61 -9.84 -4.27
C GLY A 197 4.14 -8.86 -5.33
N TRP A 198 3.48 -8.78 -6.47
CA TRP A 198 3.84 -7.86 -7.55
C TRP A 198 3.61 -6.39 -7.15
N ALA A 199 2.49 -6.09 -6.51
CA ALA A 199 2.18 -4.75 -6.04
C ALA A 199 3.21 -4.23 -5.01
N LYS A 200 3.63 -5.06 -4.06
CA LYS A 200 4.72 -4.74 -3.12
C LYS A 200 6.04 -4.52 -3.85
N TYR A 201 6.35 -5.34 -4.86
CA TYR A 201 7.56 -5.16 -5.67
C TYR A 201 7.61 -3.79 -6.32
N ILE A 202 6.58 -3.39 -7.06
CA ILE A 202 6.56 -2.08 -7.74
C ILE A 202 6.46 -0.90 -6.75
N ALA A 203 5.73 -1.06 -5.65
CA ALA A 203 5.61 -0.03 -4.62
C ALA A 203 6.97 0.26 -3.96
N LYS A 204 7.76 -0.78 -3.72
CA LYS A 204 9.12 -0.66 -3.18
C LYS A 204 10.02 0.19 -4.07
N GLN A 205 9.84 0.14 -5.39
CA GLN A 205 10.65 0.92 -6.34
C GLN A 205 10.45 2.44 -6.21
N VAL A 206 9.32 2.88 -5.65
CA VAL A 206 8.97 4.30 -5.56
C VAL A 206 8.73 4.80 -4.14
N CYS A 207 8.59 3.89 -3.17
CA CYS A 207 8.24 4.24 -1.80
C CYS A 207 9.41 4.06 -0.81
N SER A 208 10.45 3.30 -1.13
CA SER A 208 11.51 2.93 -0.18
C SER A 208 12.85 3.65 -0.43
N GLY A 209 13.54 3.96 0.68
CA GLY A 209 14.94 4.38 0.70
C GLY A 209 15.22 5.76 0.12
N GLU A 210 16.48 5.95 -0.31
CA GLU A 210 16.98 7.18 -0.95
C GLU A 210 16.23 7.54 -2.25
N LYS A 211 15.60 6.57 -2.88
CA LYS A 211 14.74 6.78 -4.05
C LYS A 211 13.54 7.69 -3.73
N ALA A 212 13.05 7.70 -2.48
CA ALA A 212 11.94 8.56 -2.09
C ALA A 212 12.27 10.06 -2.20
N ASP A 213 13.54 10.44 -2.06
CA ASP A 213 14.01 11.82 -2.18
C ASP A 213 14.20 12.25 -3.65
N LEU A 214 14.45 11.31 -4.56
CA LEU A 214 14.50 11.56 -6.00
C LEU A 214 13.11 11.93 -6.57
N PHE A 215 12.06 11.52 -5.89
CA PHE A 215 10.69 11.86 -6.22
C PHE A 215 10.23 13.04 -5.34
N ALA A 216 10.80 14.20 -5.53
CA ALA A 216 10.30 15.46 -4.97
C ALA A 216 8.86 15.78 -5.43
N THR A 217 8.28 14.93 -6.27
CA THR A 217 6.92 15.04 -6.79
C THR A 217 5.93 14.38 -5.85
N LYS A 218 4.80 15.02 -5.64
CA LYS A 218 3.68 14.55 -4.79
C LYS A 218 3.07 13.22 -5.24
N HIS A 219 3.37 12.74 -6.46
CA HIS A 219 2.75 11.57 -7.06
C HIS A 219 3.77 10.47 -7.36
N ARG A 220 3.78 9.45 -6.54
CA ARG A 220 4.66 8.26 -6.70
C ARG A 220 4.12 7.25 -7.70
N TRP A 221 2.83 7.31 -8.00
CA TRP A 221 2.16 6.49 -9.01
C TRP A 221 1.07 7.30 -9.69
N ALA A 222 0.63 6.82 -10.84
CA ALA A 222 -0.55 7.34 -11.53
C ALA A 222 -1.52 6.19 -11.83
N ALA A 223 -2.81 6.54 -11.86
CA ALA A 223 -3.90 5.59 -12.06
C ALA A 223 -4.94 6.17 -13.02
N SER A 224 -5.65 5.29 -13.72
CA SER A 224 -6.83 5.66 -14.49
C SER A 224 -7.95 6.18 -13.58
N LYS A 225 -8.87 6.95 -14.14
CA LYS A 225 -10.07 7.37 -13.43
C LYS A 225 -11.01 6.18 -13.23
N GLY A 226 -11.85 6.26 -12.20
CA GLY A 226 -12.89 5.25 -11.95
C GLY A 226 -12.47 4.06 -11.11
N LEU A 227 -11.19 3.93 -10.73
CA LEU A 227 -10.75 2.85 -9.85
C LEU A 227 -11.35 2.97 -8.45
N ILE A 228 -11.65 1.81 -7.86
CA ILE A 228 -12.09 1.70 -6.47
C ILE A 228 -10.92 2.07 -5.56
N ILE A 229 -11.12 3.06 -4.72
CA ILE A 229 -10.17 3.46 -3.69
C ILE A 229 -10.64 2.84 -2.36
N PRO A 230 -9.95 1.80 -1.84
CA PRO A 230 -10.34 1.19 -0.58
C PRO A 230 -10.30 2.19 0.57
N THR A 231 -11.36 2.22 1.36
CA THR A 231 -11.49 3.07 2.54
C THR A 231 -11.46 2.23 3.80
N ALA A 232 -10.97 2.81 4.89
CA ALA A 232 -10.95 2.17 6.19
C ALA A 232 -12.29 2.32 6.88
N THR A 233 -12.76 1.22 7.46
CA THR A 233 -13.87 1.21 8.42
C THR A 233 -13.30 0.99 9.80
N GLU A 234 -13.68 1.81 10.77
CA GLU A 234 -13.26 1.67 12.16
C GLU A 234 -14.45 1.24 13.02
N ALA A 235 -14.19 0.30 13.92
CA ALA A 235 -15.18 -0.17 14.88
C ALA A 235 -14.51 -0.42 16.23
N ASP A 236 -15.08 0.16 17.26
CA ASP A 236 -14.65 -0.09 18.62
C ASP A 236 -15.29 -1.39 19.14
N LYS A 237 -14.51 -2.19 19.82
CA LYS A 237 -14.93 -3.48 20.40
C LYS A 237 -15.28 -4.60 19.39
N LYS A 238 -15.02 -4.45 18.09
CA LYS A 238 -15.26 -5.54 17.12
C LYS A 238 -14.44 -6.79 17.46
N ILE A 239 -13.19 -6.60 17.85
CA ILE A 239 -12.37 -7.64 18.47
C ILE A 239 -12.17 -7.18 19.90
N SER A 240 -12.69 -7.93 20.87
CA SER A 240 -12.57 -7.57 22.27
C SER A 240 -11.11 -7.60 22.73
N ARG A 241 -10.77 -6.74 23.70
CA ARG A 241 -9.45 -6.73 24.33
C ARG A 241 -9.01 -8.12 24.78
N ARG A 242 -9.89 -8.83 25.49
CA ARG A 242 -9.62 -10.21 25.96
C ARG A 242 -9.26 -11.16 24.82
N ARG A 243 -9.90 -11.02 23.66
CA ARG A 243 -9.57 -11.84 22.48
C ARG A 243 -8.22 -11.45 21.87
N VAL A 244 -7.90 -10.17 21.81
CA VAL A 244 -6.60 -9.68 21.34
C VAL A 244 -5.47 -10.16 22.24
N GLU A 245 -5.66 -10.11 23.57
CA GLU A 245 -4.71 -10.63 24.55
C GLU A 245 -4.50 -12.14 24.39
N LYS A 246 -5.59 -12.90 24.15
CA LYS A 246 -5.51 -14.33 23.88
C LYS A 246 -4.73 -14.63 22.61
N ILE A 247 -5.00 -13.92 21.50
CA ILE A 247 -4.23 -14.02 20.27
C ILE A 247 -2.74 -13.74 20.53
N ALA A 248 -2.42 -12.74 21.37
CA ALA A 248 -1.06 -12.39 21.70
C ALA A 248 -0.34 -13.45 22.57
N GLN A 249 -1.08 -14.16 23.39
CA GLN A 249 -0.54 -15.28 24.18
C GLN A 249 -0.30 -16.52 23.30
N ASP A 250 -1.27 -16.82 22.44
CA ASP A 250 -1.25 -18.03 21.64
C ASP A 250 -0.25 -17.95 20.47
N ILE A 251 0.01 -16.76 19.90
CA ILE A 251 0.86 -16.61 18.71
C ILE A 251 2.26 -17.20 18.88
N GLN A 252 2.79 -17.26 20.10
CA GLN A 252 4.10 -17.82 20.40
C GLN A 252 4.05 -19.33 20.69
N ARG A 253 2.90 -19.85 21.13
CA ARG A 253 2.72 -21.25 21.54
C ARG A 253 2.11 -22.07 20.43
N ASP A 254 1.08 -21.56 19.82
CA ASP A 254 0.30 -22.19 18.75
C ASP A 254 -0.20 -21.09 17.79
N PRO A 255 0.58 -20.77 16.75
CA PRO A 255 0.21 -19.76 15.77
C PRO A 255 -1.11 -20.05 15.03
N ASP A 256 -1.47 -21.31 14.86
CA ASP A 256 -2.71 -21.71 14.17
C ASP A 256 -3.93 -21.45 15.06
N LEU A 257 -3.83 -21.71 16.35
CA LEU A 257 -4.88 -21.33 17.32
C LEU A 257 -5.07 -19.80 17.36
N ALA A 258 -3.99 -19.03 17.33
CA ALA A 258 -4.07 -17.58 17.26
C ALA A 258 -4.77 -17.10 15.98
N ARG A 259 -4.53 -17.75 14.82
CA ARG A 259 -5.24 -17.49 13.57
C ARG A 259 -6.73 -17.79 13.67
N LEU A 260 -7.10 -18.94 14.22
CA LEU A 260 -8.49 -19.34 14.41
C LEU A 260 -9.28 -18.33 15.27
N HIS A 261 -8.64 -17.79 16.32
CA HIS A 261 -9.26 -16.73 17.13
C HIS A 261 -9.58 -15.47 16.32
N LEU A 262 -8.73 -15.11 15.36
CA LEU A 262 -8.96 -13.96 14.49
C LEU A 262 -10.01 -14.27 13.41
N GLU A 263 -9.93 -15.45 12.80
CA GLU A 263 -10.88 -15.90 11.76
C GLU A 263 -12.31 -15.98 12.30
N ALA A 264 -12.48 -16.38 13.56
CA ALA A 264 -13.79 -16.35 14.23
C ALA A 264 -14.42 -14.95 14.30
N CYS A 265 -13.61 -13.87 14.20
CA CYS A 265 -14.12 -12.50 14.12
C CYS A 265 -14.51 -12.08 12.70
N TYR A 266 -14.08 -12.83 11.70
CA TYR A 266 -14.31 -12.57 10.28
C TYR A 266 -14.75 -13.83 9.53
N PRO A 267 -16.00 -14.30 9.76
CA PRO A 267 -16.54 -15.46 9.06
C PRO A 267 -16.36 -15.34 7.54
N GLY A 268 -15.93 -16.42 6.90
CA GLY A 268 -15.68 -16.47 5.46
C GLY A 268 -14.32 -15.92 5.03
N TYR A 269 -13.42 -15.60 5.96
CA TYR A 269 -12.04 -15.23 5.67
C TYR A 269 -11.06 -16.21 6.33
N GLU A 270 -9.90 -16.41 5.70
CA GLU A 270 -8.75 -17.12 6.25
C GLU A 270 -7.57 -16.17 6.41
N VAL A 271 -6.75 -16.35 7.43
CA VAL A 271 -5.57 -15.52 7.70
C VAL A 271 -4.40 -15.94 6.82
N LEU A 272 -3.92 -15.03 5.97
CA LEU A 272 -2.71 -15.21 5.17
C LEU A 272 -1.45 -14.79 5.93
N GLU A 273 -1.50 -13.63 6.55
CA GLU A 273 -0.39 -13.07 7.32
C GLU A 273 -0.94 -12.44 8.60
N MET A 274 -0.29 -12.71 9.73
CA MET A 274 -0.63 -12.08 11.00
C MET A 274 0.64 -11.66 11.72
N LYS A 275 0.63 -10.44 12.27
CA LYS A 275 1.68 -9.89 13.12
C LYS A 275 1.04 -9.43 14.42
N VAL A 276 1.61 -9.89 15.52
CA VAL A 276 1.20 -9.50 16.86
C VAL A 276 2.37 -8.81 17.54
N LYS A 277 2.11 -7.72 18.23
CA LYS A 277 3.10 -7.00 19.02
C LYS A 277 2.53 -6.63 20.36
N THR A 278 3.33 -6.84 21.37
CA THR A 278 3.13 -6.37 22.75
C THR A 278 4.22 -5.36 23.08
N SER A 279 3.96 -4.45 23.98
CA SER A 279 4.91 -3.45 24.44
C SER A 279 4.95 -3.45 25.95
N GLU A 280 6.13 -3.36 26.52
CA GLU A 280 6.33 -3.19 27.97
C GLU A 280 5.88 -1.81 28.46
N TRP A 281 5.82 -0.83 27.54
CA TRP A 281 5.51 0.56 27.82
C TRP A 281 4.03 0.90 27.69
N VAL A 282 3.27 0.05 27.00
CA VAL A 282 1.86 0.30 26.69
C VAL A 282 1.09 -0.98 26.96
N THR A 283 0.11 -0.91 27.84
CA THR A 283 -0.77 -2.04 28.11
C THR A 283 -1.58 -2.40 26.86
N GLY A 284 -1.76 -3.71 26.64
CA GLY A 284 -2.52 -4.24 25.51
C GLY A 284 -1.63 -4.76 24.37
N ALA A 285 -2.28 -5.40 23.41
CA ALA A 285 -1.62 -6.00 22.28
C ALA A 285 -2.14 -5.42 20.95
N TYR A 286 -1.28 -5.44 19.95
CA TYR A 286 -1.52 -4.97 18.60
C TYR A 286 -1.56 -6.17 17.69
N VAL A 287 -2.66 -6.36 16.97
CA VAL A 287 -2.83 -7.42 15.99
C VAL A 287 -3.01 -6.77 14.63
N ARG A 288 -2.19 -7.17 13.67
CA ARG A 288 -2.34 -6.80 12.27
C ARG A 288 -2.40 -8.05 11.44
N ALA A 289 -3.36 -8.14 10.54
CA ALA A 289 -3.51 -9.30 9.68
C ALA A 289 -3.92 -8.90 8.26
N VAL A 290 -3.54 -9.75 7.32
CA VAL A 290 -4.06 -9.81 5.96
C VAL A 290 -4.80 -11.13 5.84
N MET A 291 -6.04 -11.07 5.41
CA MET A 291 -6.92 -12.21 5.29
C MET A 291 -7.45 -12.31 3.85
N CYS A 292 -7.75 -13.50 3.39
CA CYS A 292 -8.36 -13.75 2.10
C CYS A 292 -9.76 -14.33 2.30
N ARG A 293 -10.70 -13.94 1.43
CA ARG A 293 -12.02 -14.55 1.38
C ARG A 293 -11.88 -16.04 1.01
N ARG A 294 -12.49 -16.90 1.80
CA ARG A 294 -12.63 -18.35 1.45
C ARG A 294 -13.51 -18.47 0.23
N GLU A 295 -13.10 -19.35 -0.70
CA GLU A 295 -13.90 -19.71 -1.88
C GLU A 295 -15.07 -20.60 -1.54
#